data_73220e5729579f252a2c64bb314d178e
#
_entry.id   73220e5729579f252a2c64bb314d178e
#
_cell.length_a   1.000
_cell.length_b   1.000
_cell.length_c   1.000
_cell.angle_alpha   90.00
_cell.angle_beta   90.00
_cell.angle_gamma   90.00
#
_symmetry.space_group_name_H-M   'P 1'
#
loop_
_entity.id
_entity.type
_entity.pdbx_description
1 polymer ?
#
loop_
_entity_poly.entity_id
_entity_poly.type
_entity_poly.pdbx_seq_one_letter_code
_entity_poly.pdbx_strand_id
1 'polypeptide(L)'
;MKIEQYSNRLSLINDKKVKYQRVYESVREYYWRESIIFTSHSKSLHMNDRNKSIIAKDWILKLANGINPLDGSAIPDGDIVNNVHISRCLYYVSELLGTYQIMSNKKSKAYENEFYIKLEDIEKVTIVERTGIASFVREINKLIPDNTRPISYGKILNWLMANGYLEEVEVDNFGKRKNPTASGSAVGISAGLREGTNGQYWAVEYNSNAQRFILSNINAISKS
;
A
#
# COMPACT_ATOMS: atom_id res chain seq x y z
N MET A 1 30.90 -47.50 -21.46
CA MET A 1 29.96 -46.57 -22.14
C MET A 1 28.93 -45.88 -21.22
N LYS A 2 28.27 -46.53 -20.27
CA LYS A 2 27.31 -45.86 -19.37
C LYS A 2 27.96 -44.97 -18.30
N ILE A 3 29.13 -45.31 -17.78
CA ILE A 3 29.83 -44.60 -16.69
C ILE A 3 30.40 -43.25 -17.18
N GLU A 4 30.93 -43.19 -18.40
CA GLU A 4 31.44 -41.93 -19.00
C GLU A 4 30.33 -40.91 -19.25
N GLN A 5 29.14 -41.36 -19.67
CA GLN A 5 28.00 -40.46 -19.85
C GLN A 5 27.49 -39.85 -18.51
N TYR A 6 27.59 -40.62 -17.40
CA TYR A 6 27.25 -40.09 -16.06
C TYR A 6 28.31 -39.11 -15.54
N SER A 7 29.59 -39.38 -15.78
CA SER A 7 30.69 -38.51 -15.39
C SER A 7 30.59 -37.17 -16.12
N ASN A 8 30.32 -37.16 -17.43
CA ASN A 8 30.12 -35.94 -18.21
C ASN A 8 28.88 -35.15 -17.82
N ARG A 9 27.78 -35.79 -17.41
CA ARG A 9 26.61 -35.10 -16.86
C ARG A 9 26.85 -34.46 -15.50
N LEU A 10 27.61 -35.11 -14.62
CA LEU A 10 27.98 -34.57 -13.31
C LEU A 10 28.93 -33.39 -13.42
N SER A 11 29.90 -33.41 -14.37
CA SER A 11 30.76 -32.27 -14.62
C SER A 11 29.99 -31.04 -15.15
N LEU A 12 29.05 -31.25 -16.06
CA LEU A 12 28.17 -30.18 -16.59
C LEU A 12 27.27 -29.57 -15.52
N ILE A 13 26.77 -30.37 -14.57
CA ILE A 13 25.95 -29.87 -13.45
C ILE A 13 26.82 -29.09 -12.47
N ASN A 14 28.03 -29.53 -12.19
CA ASN A 14 28.96 -28.80 -11.33
C ASN A 14 29.43 -27.50 -11.95
N ASP A 15 29.73 -27.46 -13.26
CA ASP A 15 30.09 -26.22 -13.97
C ASP A 15 28.95 -25.19 -13.97
N LYS A 16 27.71 -25.64 -14.16
CA LYS A 16 26.55 -24.78 -14.03
C LYS A 16 26.40 -24.24 -12.61
N LYS A 17 26.55 -25.08 -11.60
CA LYS A 17 26.45 -24.71 -10.18
C LYS A 17 27.52 -23.68 -9.78
N VAL A 18 28.75 -23.86 -10.25
CA VAL A 18 29.86 -22.90 -10.04
C VAL A 18 29.60 -21.58 -10.75
N LYS A 19 29.00 -21.62 -11.96
CA LYS A 19 28.65 -20.42 -12.73
C LYS A 19 27.53 -19.63 -12.03
N TYR A 20 26.50 -20.29 -11.52
CA TYR A 20 25.44 -19.66 -10.72
C TYR A 20 25.98 -19.08 -9.42
N GLN A 21 26.90 -19.78 -8.74
CA GLN A 21 27.53 -19.28 -7.52
C GLN A 21 28.32 -18.00 -7.76
N ARG A 22 29.11 -17.93 -8.86
CA ARG A 22 29.86 -16.70 -9.24
C ARG A 22 28.94 -15.54 -9.59
N VAL A 23 27.83 -15.79 -10.30
CA VAL A 23 26.85 -14.76 -10.60
C VAL A 23 26.19 -14.25 -9.32
N TYR A 24 25.81 -15.15 -8.42
CA TYR A 24 25.23 -14.79 -7.12
C TYR A 24 26.21 -13.96 -6.26
N GLU A 25 27.47 -14.35 -6.22
CA GLU A 25 28.51 -13.64 -5.49
C GLU A 25 28.81 -12.26 -6.09
N SER A 26 28.88 -12.14 -7.42
CA SER A 26 29.08 -10.84 -8.09
C SER A 26 27.89 -9.89 -7.89
N VAL A 27 26.66 -10.40 -7.94
CA VAL A 27 25.44 -9.63 -7.65
C VAL A 27 25.41 -9.19 -6.18
N ARG A 28 25.76 -10.10 -5.25
CA ARG A 28 25.85 -9.79 -3.82
C ARG A 28 26.94 -8.77 -3.52
N GLU A 29 28.10 -8.86 -4.18
CA GLU A 29 29.22 -7.91 -4.02
C GLU A 29 28.88 -6.54 -4.60
N TYR A 30 28.14 -6.49 -5.73
CA TYR A 30 27.61 -5.26 -6.29
C TYR A 30 26.64 -4.55 -5.34
N TYR A 31 25.67 -5.29 -4.78
CA TYR A 31 24.77 -4.73 -3.78
C TYR A 31 25.49 -4.27 -2.52
N TRP A 32 26.56 -4.97 -2.11
CA TRP A 32 27.39 -4.55 -0.98
C TRP A 32 28.21 -3.29 -1.30
N ARG A 33 28.80 -3.18 -2.48
CA ARG A 33 29.54 -1.98 -2.90
C ARG A 33 28.63 -0.77 -3.04
N GLU A 34 27.48 -0.92 -3.68
CA GLU A 34 26.47 0.13 -3.79
C GLU A 34 25.93 0.55 -2.42
N SER A 35 25.72 -0.39 -1.50
CA SER A 35 25.32 -0.06 -0.13
C SER A 35 26.41 0.67 0.65
N ILE A 36 27.70 0.39 0.41
CA ILE A 36 28.83 1.07 1.05
C ILE A 36 29.06 2.46 0.44
N ILE A 37 28.96 2.62 -0.87
CA ILE A 37 29.02 3.93 -1.53
C ILE A 37 27.82 4.78 -1.10
N PHE A 38 26.66 4.17 -0.92
CA PHE A 38 25.44 4.82 -0.45
C PHE A 38 25.53 5.29 1.01
N THR A 39 26.24 4.57 1.88
CA THR A 39 26.40 4.94 3.30
C THR A 39 27.47 6.00 3.54
N SER A 40 28.41 6.18 2.62
CA SER A 40 29.50 7.18 2.79
C SER A 40 29.15 8.60 2.31
N HIS A 41 28.08 8.79 1.53
CA HIS A 41 27.67 10.09 0.98
C HIS A 41 26.22 10.51 1.25
N SER A 42 25.45 9.77 2.02
CA SER A 42 24.06 10.15 2.28
C SER A 42 23.74 10.40 3.74
N LYS A 43 23.66 11.67 4.11
CA LYS A 43 22.57 12.12 4.95
C LYS A 43 21.27 11.73 4.22
N SER A 44 20.61 10.66 4.72
CA SER A 44 19.18 10.37 4.55
C SER A 44 18.58 10.64 3.14
N LEU A 45 18.91 9.84 2.16
CA LEU A 45 18.00 9.59 1.04
C LEU A 45 17.29 8.26 1.28
N HIS A 46 16.19 8.30 2.02
CA HIS A 46 15.18 7.26 1.96
C HIS A 46 14.70 7.21 0.51
N MET A 47 15.25 6.26 -0.28
CA MET A 47 14.78 6.05 -1.64
C MET A 47 13.33 5.57 -1.53
N ASN A 48 12.39 6.44 -1.90
CA ASN A 48 10.97 6.19 -1.87
C ASN A 48 10.69 4.91 -2.67
N ASP A 49 9.78 4.06 -2.20
CA ASP A 49 9.38 2.81 -2.86
C ASP A 49 9.00 3.01 -4.34
N ARG A 50 8.56 4.21 -4.68
CA ARG A 50 8.32 4.65 -6.05
C ARG A 50 9.57 4.64 -6.93
N ASN A 51 10.69 5.16 -6.45
CA ASN A 51 11.95 5.19 -7.21
C ASN A 51 12.50 3.78 -7.38
N LYS A 52 12.33 2.91 -6.39
CA LYS A 52 12.67 1.49 -6.48
C LYS A 52 11.86 0.79 -7.57
N SER A 53 10.55 1.05 -7.66
CA SER A 53 9.68 0.48 -8.70
C SER A 53 10.04 0.94 -10.10
N ILE A 54 10.47 2.19 -10.28
CA ILE A 54 10.91 2.73 -11.58
C ILE A 54 12.17 2.01 -12.04
N ILE A 55 13.16 1.88 -11.17
CA ILE A 55 14.42 1.20 -11.45
C ILE A 55 14.17 -0.29 -11.73
N ALA A 56 13.38 -0.95 -10.90
CA ALA A 56 13.03 -2.36 -11.09
C ALA A 56 12.34 -2.61 -12.44
N LYS A 57 11.41 -1.74 -12.83
CA LYS A 57 10.74 -1.81 -14.14
C LYS A 57 11.74 -1.71 -15.29
N ASP A 58 12.65 -0.73 -15.27
CA ASP A 58 13.66 -0.53 -16.29
C ASP A 58 14.57 -1.76 -16.41
N TRP A 59 15.04 -2.29 -15.31
CA TRP A 59 15.90 -3.47 -15.28
C TRP A 59 15.20 -4.72 -15.80
N ILE A 60 13.95 -4.98 -15.37
CA ILE A 60 13.15 -6.10 -15.84
C ILE A 60 12.90 -5.98 -17.35
N LEU A 61 12.62 -4.78 -17.83
CA LEU A 61 12.39 -4.55 -19.26
C LEU A 61 13.67 -4.77 -20.10
N LYS A 62 14.82 -4.37 -19.62
CA LYS A 62 16.12 -4.66 -20.24
C LYS A 62 16.36 -6.17 -20.33
N LEU A 63 16.17 -6.89 -19.24
CA LEU A 63 16.27 -8.36 -19.20
C LEU A 63 15.32 -9.02 -20.19
N ALA A 64 14.06 -8.57 -20.24
CA ALA A 64 13.05 -9.08 -21.18
C ALA A 64 13.47 -8.89 -22.66
N ASN A 65 14.25 -7.87 -22.94
CA ASN A 65 14.81 -7.57 -24.27
C ASN A 65 16.18 -8.22 -24.51
N GLY A 66 16.66 -9.10 -23.63
CA GLY A 66 17.98 -9.73 -23.78
C GLY A 66 19.15 -8.78 -23.56
N ILE A 67 18.95 -7.72 -22.78
CA ILE A 67 19.98 -6.71 -22.45
C ILE A 67 20.36 -6.87 -20.99
N ASN A 68 21.65 -6.93 -20.70
CA ASN A 68 22.16 -6.90 -19.33
C ASN A 68 21.95 -5.50 -18.73
N PRO A 69 21.17 -5.35 -17.65
CA PRO A 69 20.87 -4.04 -17.06
C PRO A 69 22.09 -3.36 -16.43
N LEU A 70 23.18 -4.08 -16.14
CA LEU A 70 24.36 -3.57 -15.46
C LEU A 70 25.32 -2.84 -16.42
N ASP A 71 25.52 -3.37 -17.61
CA ASP A 71 26.50 -2.85 -18.56
C ASP A 71 25.92 -2.56 -19.95
N GLY A 72 24.64 -2.90 -20.18
CA GLY A 72 23.97 -2.69 -21.47
C GLY A 72 24.38 -3.68 -22.57
N SER A 73 25.17 -4.71 -22.26
CA SER A 73 25.58 -5.73 -23.22
C SER A 73 24.42 -6.66 -23.59
N ALA A 74 24.51 -7.27 -24.79
CA ALA A 74 23.55 -8.32 -25.15
C ALA A 74 23.78 -9.58 -24.31
N ILE A 75 22.69 -10.16 -23.82
CA ILE A 75 22.70 -11.43 -23.09
C ILE A 75 22.88 -12.57 -24.11
N PRO A 76 23.77 -13.54 -23.87
CA PRO A 76 23.99 -14.65 -24.80
C PRO A 76 22.69 -15.45 -25.07
N ASP A 77 22.50 -15.92 -26.33
CA ASP A 77 21.31 -16.65 -26.77
C ASP A 77 21.03 -17.91 -25.95
N GLY A 78 22.06 -18.54 -25.39
CA GLY A 78 21.94 -19.74 -24.54
C GLY A 78 21.58 -19.44 -23.09
N ASP A 79 21.43 -18.18 -22.70
CA ASP A 79 21.04 -17.82 -21.34
C ASP A 79 19.54 -18.06 -21.11
N ILE A 80 19.20 -18.45 -19.88
CA ILE A 80 17.81 -18.73 -19.49
C ILE A 80 16.91 -17.49 -19.63
N VAL A 81 17.46 -16.31 -19.51
CA VAL A 81 16.72 -15.04 -19.63
C VAL A 81 16.23 -14.83 -21.08
N ASN A 82 16.96 -15.35 -22.08
CA ASN A 82 16.56 -15.30 -23.49
C ASN A 82 15.53 -16.39 -23.87
N ASN A 83 15.09 -17.20 -22.91
CA ASN A 83 13.98 -18.11 -23.15
C ASN A 83 12.68 -17.33 -23.35
N VAL A 84 11.95 -17.64 -24.44
CA VAL A 84 10.71 -16.94 -24.81
C VAL A 84 9.65 -16.89 -23.70
N HIS A 85 9.54 -17.96 -22.89
CA HIS A 85 8.59 -17.99 -21.78
C HIS A 85 9.03 -17.08 -20.64
N ILE A 86 10.32 -17.02 -20.35
CA ILE A 86 10.89 -16.15 -19.33
C ILE A 86 10.76 -14.67 -19.78
N SER A 87 11.13 -14.36 -21.01
CA SER A 87 10.99 -13.00 -21.57
C SER A 87 9.53 -12.51 -21.46
N ARG A 88 8.56 -13.33 -21.86
CA ARG A 88 7.13 -12.98 -21.72
C ARG A 88 6.71 -12.73 -20.28
N CYS A 89 7.22 -13.54 -19.34
CA CYS A 89 6.96 -13.35 -17.91
C CYS A 89 7.52 -12.02 -17.40
N LEU A 90 8.75 -11.67 -17.81
CA LEU A 90 9.40 -10.41 -17.47
C LEU A 90 8.65 -9.21 -18.06
N TYR A 91 8.19 -9.28 -19.29
CA TYR A 91 7.31 -8.25 -19.87
C TYR A 91 6.06 -8.02 -19.05
N TYR A 92 5.35 -9.09 -18.69
CA TYR A 92 4.16 -9.01 -17.86
C TYR A 92 4.43 -8.35 -16.50
N VAL A 93 5.53 -8.73 -15.83
CA VAL A 93 5.93 -8.10 -14.55
C VAL A 93 6.25 -6.62 -14.75
N SER A 94 6.93 -6.25 -15.84
CA SER A 94 7.23 -4.83 -16.13
C SER A 94 5.96 -3.99 -16.34
N GLU A 95 4.93 -4.55 -16.98
CA GLU A 95 3.63 -3.91 -17.14
C GLU A 95 2.90 -3.73 -15.81
N LEU A 96 2.91 -4.75 -14.94
CA LEU A 96 2.34 -4.65 -13.58
C LEU A 96 3.01 -3.53 -12.78
N LEU A 97 4.34 -3.43 -12.81
CA LEU A 97 5.07 -2.34 -12.17
C LEU A 97 4.70 -0.97 -12.76
N GLY A 98 4.48 -0.89 -14.06
CA GLY A 98 4.00 0.32 -14.73
C GLY A 98 2.61 0.73 -14.28
N THR A 99 1.69 -0.22 -14.17
CA THR A 99 0.31 0.00 -13.70
C THR A 99 0.30 0.45 -12.23
N TYR A 100 1.14 -0.15 -11.38
CA TYR A 100 1.32 0.26 -9.99
C TYR A 100 1.80 1.72 -9.89
N GLN A 101 2.70 2.15 -10.77
CA GLN A 101 3.16 3.55 -10.84
C GLN A 101 2.03 4.51 -11.24
N ILE A 102 1.17 4.13 -12.19
CA ILE A 102 0.02 4.94 -12.61
C ILE A 102 -0.98 5.09 -11.45
N MET A 103 -1.23 4.01 -10.71
CA MET A 103 -2.10 4.02 -9.54
C MET A 103 -1.51 4.85 -8.38
N SER A 104 -0.18 4.78 -8.16
CA SER A 104 0.53 5.59 -7.17
C SER A 104 0.72 7.05 -7.63
N ASN A 105 0.63 7.32 -8.95
CA ASN A 105 0.66 8.64 -9.56
C ASN A 105 -0.69 9.38 -9.53
N LYS A 106 -1.71 8.89 -8.85
CA LYS A 106 -2.73 9.81 -8.36
C LYS A 106 -1.97 10.82 -7.50
N LYS A 107 -1.51 11.92 -8.14
CA LYS A 107 -0.99 13.11 -7.48
C LYS A 107 -1.88 13.33 -6.28
N SER A 108 -1.33 13.34 -5.08
CA SER A 108 -2.04 13.93 -3.96
C SER A 108 -2.47 15.29 -4.50
N LYS A 109 -3.79 15.46 -4.70
CA LYS A 109 -4.35 16.73 -5.14
C LYS A 109 -3.77 17.74 -4.16
N ALA A 110 -2.95 18.67 -4.63
CA ALA A 110 -2.45 19.72 -3.77
C ALA A 110 -3.68 20.55 -3.41
N TYR A 111 -4.17 20.37 -2.21
CA TYR A 111 -5.28 21.16 -1.70
C TYR A 111 -4.72 22.49 -1.23
N GLU A 112 -5.35 23.56 -1.65
CA GLU A 112 -4.95 24.93 -1.26
C GLU A 112 -5.41 25.26 0.14
N ASN A 113 -6.50 24.64 0.58
CA ASN A 113 -7.13 24.89 1.86
C ASN A 113 -7.13 23.62 2.73
N GLU A 114 -6.92 23.78 4.03
CA GLU A 114 -7.19 22.72 5.01
C GLU A 114 -8.70 22.46 5.07
N PHE A 115 -9.09 21.32 5.69
CA PHE A 115 -10.50 20.96 5.80
C PHE A 115 -11.30 22.08 6.46
N TYR A 116 -12.33 22.53 5.77
CA TYR A 116 -13.41 23.31 6.35
C TYR A 116 -14.72 22.98 5.64
N ILE A 117 -15.82 23.12 6.33
CA ILE A 117 -17.17 23.01 5.79
C ILE A 117 -17.99 24.20 6.28
N LYS A 118 -18.78 24.81 5.40
CA LYS A 118 -19.64 25.91 5.76
C LYS A 118 -20.79 25.43 6.65
N LEU A 119 -21.25 26.31 7.56
CA LEU A 119 -22.34 25.95 8.46
C LEU A 119 -23.62 25.55 7.72
N GLU A 120 -23.94 26.29 6.64
CA GLU A 120 -25.07 26.01 5.76
C GLU A 120 -24.98 24.67 5.01
N ASP A 121 -23.75 24.14 4.79
CA ASP A 121 -23.53 22.88 4.13
C ASP A 121 -23.53 21.71 5.12
N ILE A 122 -23.23 21.95 6.40
CA ILE A 122 -23.39 20.96 7.47
C ILE A 122 -24.84 20.48 7.56
N GLU A 123 -25.79 21.41 7.40
CA GLU A 123 -27.23 21.10 7.44
C GLU A 123 -27.70 20.25 6.25
N LYS A 124 -26.97 20.30 5.14
CA LYS A 124 -27.25 19.50 3.93
C LYS A 124 -26.67 18.10 3.96
N VAL A 125 -25.85 17.77 4.98
CA VAL A 125 -25.29 16.40 5.11
C VAL A 125 -26.41 15.41 5.31
N THR A 126 -26.49 14.39 4.45
CA THR A 126 -27.49 13.35 4.55
C THR A 126 -27.27 12.51 5.80
N ILE A 127 -28.19 12.61 6.74
CA ILE A 127 -28.23 11.79 7.93
C ILE A 127 -29.12 10.57 7.68
N VAL A 128 -28.59 9.40 7.95
CA VAL A 128 -29.30 8.13 7.80
C VAL A 128 -29.49 7.45 9.17
N GLU A 129 -30.40 6.49 9.24
CA GLU A 129 -30.68 5.79 10.49
C GLU A 129 -29.42 5.14 11.09
N ARG A 130 -28.57 4.56 10.24
CA ARG A 130 -27.33 3.89 10.66
C ARG A 130 -26.34 3.84 9.50
N THR A 131 -25.07 4.09 9.78
CA THR A 131 -23.99 4.04 8.77
C THR A 131 -22.63 3.72 9.40
N GLY A 132 -21.71 3.21 8.59
CA GLY A 132 -20.29 3.13 8.96
C GLY A 132 -19.57 4.47 8.73
N ILE A 133 -18.50 4.72 9.50
CA ILE A 133 -17.77 5.99 9.47
C ILE A 133 -17.24 6.37 8.07
N ALA A 134 -16.75 5.41 7.30
CA ALA A 134 -16.21 5.68 5.95
C ALA A 134 -17.28 6.18 4.98
N SER A 135 -18.50 5.65 5.07
CA SER A 135 -19.63 6.10 4.25
C SER A 135 -20.10 7.49 4.67
N PHE A 136 -20.17 7.75 5.98
CA PHE A 136 -20.55 9.05 6.52
C PHE A 136 -19.55 10.15 6.13
N VAL A 137 -18.25 9.89 6.25
CA VAL A 137 -17.19 10.81 5.82
C VAL A 137 -17.28 11.12 4.32
N ARG A 138 -17.70 10.17 3.51
CA ARG A 138 -17.90 10.38 2.07
C ARG A 138 -19.03 11.38 1.81
N GLU A 139 -20.10 11.32 2.57
CA GLU A 139 -21.21 12.29 2.46
C GLU A 139 -20.75 13.69 2.88
N ILE A 140 -20.01 13.84 3.97
CA ILE A 140 -19.44 15.12 4.40
C ILE A 140 -18.54 15.70 3.30
N ASN A 141 -17.64 14.88 2.74
CA ASN A 141 -16.67 15.33 1.76
C ASN A 141 -17.28 15.69 0.37
N LYS A 142 -18.54 15.35 0.11
CA LYS A 142 -19.26 15.83 -1.08
C LYS A 142 -19.63 17.31 -1.02
N LEU A 143 -19.70 17.87 0.18
CA LEU A 143 -20.21 19.22 0.44
C LEU A 143 -19.10 20.22 0.79
N ILE A 144 -17.84 19.78 0.85
CA ILE A 144 -16.72 20.70 1.06
C ILE A 144 -16.44 21.50 -0.23
N PRO A 145 -15.96 22.76 -0.09
CA PRO A 145 -15.59 23.57 -1.25
C PRO A 145 -14.47 22.95 -2.08
N ASP A 146 -14.40 23.33 -3.34
CA ASP A 146 -13.31 22.94 -4.24
C ASP A 146 -11.95 23.35 -3.65
N ASN A 147 -10.90 22.57 -3.98
CA ASN A 147 -9.54 22.75 -3.48
C ASN A 147 -9.36 22.64 -1.96
N THR A 148 -10.39 22.17 -1.23
CA THR A 148 -10.33 21.89 0.21
C THR A 148 -9.91 20.45 0.45
N ARG A 149 -8.98 20.24 1.38
CA ARG A 149 -8.54 18.89 1.78
C ARG A 149 -9.71 18.12 2.41
N PRO A 150 -10.08 16.93 1.90
CA PRO A 150 -11.12 16.13 2.51
C PRO A 150 -10.72 15.65 3.90
N ILE A 151 -11.69 15.58 4.81
CA ILE A 151 -11.47 14.95 6.11
C ILE A 151 -11.35 13.44 5.94
N SER A 152 -10.43 12.82 6.66
CA SER A 152 -10.29 11.36 6.68
C SER A 152 -11.11 10.75 7.81
N TYR A 153 -11.62 9.54 7.57
CA TYR A 153 -12.30 8.78 8.65
C TYR A 153 -11.35 8.47 9.82
N GLY A 154 -10.05 8.28 9.53
CA GLY A 154 -9.03 8.06 10.55
C GLY A 154 -8.92 9.24 11.53
N LYS A 155 -9.03 10.48 11.04
CA LYS A 155 -9.01 11.68 11.87
C LYS A 155 -10.20 11.72 12.85
N ILE A 156 -11.40 11.37 12.36
CA ILE A 156 -12.59 11.27 13.20
C ILE A 156 -12.45 10.15 14.24
N LEU A 157 -11.97 8.97 13.83
CA LEU A 157 -11.75 7.85 14.75
C LEU A 157 -10.73 8.19 15.84
N ASN A 158 -9.63 8.82 15.49
CA ASN A 158 -8.59 9.24 16.44
C ASN A 158 -9.15 10.26 17.44
N TRP A 159 -9.94 11.23 16.97
CA TRP A 159 -10.58 12.19 17.84
C TRP A 159 -11.60 11.52 18.80
N LEU A 160 -12.42 10.62 18.30
CA LEU A 160 -13.36 9.86 19.13
C LEU A 160 -12.65 9.00 20.19
N MET A 161 -11.51 8.39 19.86
CA MET A 161 -10.68 7.65 20.81
C MET A 161 -10.03 8.59 21.85
N ALA A 162 -9.44 9.68 21.42
CA ALA A 162 -8.77 10.65 22.29
C ALA A 162 -9.77 11.31 23.29
N ASN A 163 -11.04 11.42 22.91
CA ASN A 163 -12.11 11.98 23.76
C ASN A 163 -12.93 10.91 24.48
N GLY A 164 -12.51 9.66 24.47
CA GLY A 164 -13.12 8.58 25.26
C GLY A 164 -14.48 8.09 24.76
N TYR A 165 -14.83 8.28 23.48
CA TYR A 165 -16.04 7.73 22.86
C TYR A 165 -15.81 6.35 22.24
N LEU A 166 -14.57 6.04 21.87
CA LEU A 166 -14.14 4.74 21.38
C LEU A 166 -12.93 4.25 22.17
N GLU A 167 -12.78 2.95 22.24
CA GLU A 167 -11.63 2.24 22.79
C GLU A 167 -11.23 1.07 21.91
N GLU A 168 -10.02 0.54 22.06
CA GLU A 168 -9.61 -0.71 21.44
C GLU A 168 -9.84 -1.88 22.41
N VAL A 169 -10.57 -2.89 21.94
CA VAL A 169 -10.83 -4.12 22.68
C VAL A 169 -10.38 -5.32 21.86
N GLU A 170 -9.98 -6.38 22.55
CA GLU A 170 -9.72 -7.67 21.91
C GLU A 170 -11.06 -8.37 21.68
N VAL A 171 -11.34 -8.77 20.45
CA VAL A 171 -12.56 -9.48 20.07
C VAL A 171 -12.16 -10.85 19.54
N ASP A 172 -12.74 -11.90 20.10
CA ASP A 172 -12.47 -13.29 19.72
C ASP A 172 -12.61 -13.46 18.21
N ASN A 173 -11.61 -14.13 17.60
CA ASN A 173 -11.49 -14.38 16.17
C ASN A 173 -11.27 -13.13 15.29
N PHE A 174 -11.29 -11.92 15.83
CA PHE A 174 -11.13 -10.68 15.06
C PHE A 174 -9.91 -9.86 15.50
N GLY A 175 -9.29 -10.17 16.66
CA GLY A 175 -8.19 -9.41 17.24
C GLY A 175 -8.63 -8.01 17.71
N LYS A 176 -7.71 -7.07 17.76
CA LYS A 176 -8.00 -5.69 18.24
C LYS A 176 -8.99 -4.98 17.33
N ARG A 177 -10.09 -4.53 17.92
CA ARG A 177 -11.16 -3.80 17.24
C ARG A 177 -11.59 -2.58 18.04
N LYS A 178 -12.13 -1.59 17.34
CA LYS A 178 -12.71 -0.42 17.98
C LYS A 178 -14.10 -0.77 18.52
N ASN A 179 -14.37 -0.32 19.75
CA ASN A 179 -15.63 -0.54 20.44
C ASN A 179 -16.08 0.77 21.08
N PRO A 180 -17.38 1.10 21.09
CA PRO A 180 -17.87 2.27 21.84
C PRO A 180 -17.72 2.07 23.34
N THR A 181 -17.26 3.10 24.03
CA THR A 181 -17.35 3.21 25.47
C THR A 181 -18.81 3.47 25.92
N ALA A 182 -19.06 3.59 27.20
CA ALA A 182 -20.36 4.04 27.71
C ALA A 182 -20.77 5.41 27.15
N SER A 183 -19.79 6.36 27.04
CA SER A 183 -20.00 7.67 26.43
C SER A 183 -20.28 7.57 24.93
N GLY A 184 -19.56 6.69 24.22
CA GLY A 184 -19.79 6.42 22.81
C GLY A 184 -21.17 5.86 22.53
N SER A 185 -21.60 4.90 23.35
CA SER A 185 -22.95 4.32 23.28
C SER A 185 -24.04 5.36 23.55
N ALA A 186 -23.84 6.25 24.54
CA ALA A 186 -24.77 7.32 24.85
C ALA A 186 -25.00 8.31 23.71
N VAL A 187 -23.97 8.61 22.90
CA VAL A 187 -24.11 9.45 21.69
C VAL A 187 -24.59 8.70 20.46
N GLY A 188 -24.79 7.39 20.54
CA GLY A 188 -25.38 6.57 19.47
C GLY A 188 -24.40 5.82 18.59
N ILE A 189 -23.20 5.53 19.10
CA ILE A 189 -22.25 4.62 18.47
C ILE A 189 -22.54 3.19 18.97
N SER A 190 -22.53 2.22 18.10
CA SER A 190 -22.69 0.80 18.42
C SER A 190 -21.65 -0.04 17.68
N ALA A 191 -21.32 -1.20 18.22
CA ALA A 191 -20.45 -2.15 17.55
C ALA A 191 -20.97 -3.58 17.69
N GLY A 192 -20.64 -4.43 16.75
CA GLY A 192 -21.03 -5.84 16.78
C GLY A 192 -20.74 -6.57 15.49
N LEU A 193 -21.00 -7.87 15.52
CA LEU A 193 -20.86 -8.73 14.35
C LEU A 193 -21.96 -8.43 13.32
N ARG A 194 -21.55 -8.47 12.06
CA ARG A 194 -22.44 -8.34 10.89
C ARG A 194 -22.09 -9.41 9.87
N GLU A 195 -23.10 -9.84 9.15
CA GLU A 195 -22.95 -10.72 7.99
C GLU A 195 -22.54 -9.89 6.76
N GLY A 196 -21.51 -10.35 6.06
CA GLY A 196 -21.05 -9.76 4.82
C GLY A 196 -20.93 -10.81 3.72
N THR A 197 -20.64 -10.39 2.50
CA THR A 197 -20.50 -11.28 1.33
C THR A 197 -19.39 -12.33 1.53
N ASN A 198 -18.37 -12.01 2.32
CA ASN A 198 -17.21 -12.87 2.59
C ASN A 198 -17.20 -13.44 4.03
N GLY A 199 -18.36 -13.49 4.69
CA GLY A 199 -18.50 -13.96 6.06
C GLY A 199 -18.73 -12.85 7.09
N GLN A 200 -18.63 -13.20 8.36
CA GLN A 200 -18.87 -12.28 9.47
C GLN A 200 -17.71 -11.29 9.63
N TYR A 201 -18.05 -10.06 9.98
CA TYR A 201 -17.07 -9.01 10.29
C TYR A 201 -17.54 -8.14 11.45
N TRP A 202 -16.58 -7.54 12.16
CA TRP A 202 -16.86 -6.59 13.22
C TRP A 202 -17.13 -5.21 12.63
N ALA A 203 -18.30 -4.66 12.90
CA ALA A 203 -18.71 -3.34 12.42
C ALA A 203 -18.89 -2.36 13.59
N VAL A 204 -18.44 -1.13 13.39
CA VAL A 204 -18.80 0.02 14.24
C VAL A 204 -19.75 0.89 13.44
N GLU A 205 -20.92 1.15 14.00
CA GLU A 205 -22.02 1.85 13.36
C GLU A 205 -22.41 3.12 14.13
N TYR A 206 -22.83 4.13 13.39
CA TYR A 206 -23.17 5.45 13.87
C TYR A 206 -24.63 5.74 13.51
N ASN A 207 -25.48 5.83 14.51
CA ASN A 207 -26.88 6.20 14.28
C ASN A 207 -27.02 7.69 13.97
N SER A 208 -28.22 8.19 13.74
CA SER A 208 -28.50 9.59 13.43
C SER A 208 -27.99 10.56 14.48
N ASN A 209 -28.03 10.19 15.78
CA ASN A 209 -27.51 11.04 16.86
C ASN A 209 -25.99 11.10 16.84
N ALA A 210 -25.28 9.97 16.64
CA ALA A 210 -23.83 9.93 16.51
C ALA A 210 -23.35 10.75 15.31
N GLN A 211 -24.05 10.67 14.18
CA GLN A 211 -23.74 11.44 13.00
C GLN A 211 -23.87 12.96 13.27
N ARG A 212 -24.94 13.41 13.91
CA ARG A 212 -25.12 14.81 14.32
C ARG A 212 -24.07 15.25 15.34
N PHE A 213 -23.73 14.40 16.29
CA PHE A 213 -22.68 14.65 17.27
C PHE A 213 -21.33 14.88 16.60
N ILE A 214 -20.95 14.03 15.61
CA ILE A 214 -19.72 14.22 14.83
C ILE A 214 -19.75 15.55 14.07
N LEU A 215 -20.85 15.88 13.41
CA LEU A 215 -20.99 17.15 12.68
C LEU A 215 -20.86 18.37 13.59
N SER A 216 -21.47 18.34 14.78
CA SER A 216 -21.36 19.43 15.76
C SER A 216 -19.92 19.66 16.23
N ASN A 217 -19.07 18.61 16.19
CA ASN A 217 -17.67 18.65 16.58
C ASN A 217 -16.70 18.72 15.39
N ILE A 218 -17.19 18.84 14.15
CA ILE A 218 -16.38 18.65 12.96
C ILE A 218 -15.20 19.63 12.89
N ASN A 219 -15.36 20.85 13.37
CA ASN A 219 -14.29 21.85 13.41
C ASN A 219 -13.20 21.52 14.46
N ALA A 220 -13.57 20.94 15.59
CA ALA A 220 -12.63 20.45 16.61
C ALA A 220 -11.86 19.22 16.06
N ILE A 221 -12.58 18.30 15.42
CA ILE A 221 -12.02 17.12 14.76
C ILE A 221 -11.03 17.54 13.67
N SER A 222 -11.35 18.56 12.89
CA SER A 222 -10.47 19.00 11.79
C SER A 222 -9.14 19.58 12.26
N LYS A 223 -9.08 20.09 13.48
CA LYS A 223 -7.88 20.73 14.08
C LYS A 223 -7.06 19.78 14.97
N SER A 224 -7.58 18.59 15.28
CA SER A 224 -6.91 17.58 16.14
C SER A 224 -5.74 16.86 15.49
#